data_4839397d5fce0f42aa214031364495e9
#
_entry.id   4839397d5fce0f42aa214031364495e9
#
_cell.length_a   1.000
_cell.length_b   1.000
_cell.length_c   1.000
_cell.angle_alpha   90.00
_cell.angle_beta   90.00
_cell.angle_gamma   90.00
#
_symmetry.space_group_name_H-M   'P 1'
#
loop_
_entity.id
_entity.type
_entity.pdbx_description
1 polymer ?
#
loop_
_entity_poly.entity_id
_entity_poly.type
_entity_poly.pdbx_seq_one_letter_code
_entity_poly.pdbx_strand_id
1 'polypeptide(L)'
;MTLFLYETTPAQEQQADPSALIDAIAATLTEAGAEVIETQITKGAARIFTIVELTDGPGGACATEAPALDAAKLGVAEVTEPAQVRLVGTDLETIKAARPEAGYLVEWDIPAEIDMDTYLTRKKEKSPKYAEIPEVSFLRTYVREDTDKCLCFYNAPDTDAVVRAREIVSTPISRLHELA
;
A
#
# COMPACT_ATOMS: atom_id res chain seq x y z
N MET A 1 11.74 -6.63 -11.93
CA MET A 1 10.50 -6.75 -11.12
C MET A 1 10.42 -5.53 -10.23
N THR A 2 9.49 -4.61 -10.52
CA THR A 2 9.40 -3.32 -9.82
C THR A 2 7.96 -3.07 -9.42
N LEU A 3 7.74 -2.74 -8.13
CA LEU A 3 6.41 -2.45 -7.59
C LEU A 3 6.16 -0.95 -7.54
N PHE A 4 4.92 -0.56 -7.84
CA PHE A 4 4.46 0.83 -7.75
C PHE A 4 3.16 0.94 -6.97
N LEU A 5 3.04 2.01 -6.23
CA LEU A 5 1.86 2.44 -5.50
C LEU A 5 1.17 3.58 -6.25
N TYR A 6 -0.15 3.44 -6.42
CA TYR A 6 -1.06 4.52 -6.80
C TYR A 6 -2.00 4.82 -5.64
N GLU A 7 -2.19 6.08 -5.34
CA GLU A 7 -3.18 6.54 -4.37
C GLU A 7 -4.24 7.35 -5.11
N THR A 8 -5.48 6.91 -4.99
CA THR A 8 -6.63 7.54 -5.66
C THR A 8 -7.61 8.04 -4.62
N THR A 9 -8.07 9.28 -4.79
CA THR A 9 -9.18 9.86 -4.02
C THR A 9 -10.41 9.86 -4.92
N PRO A 10 -11.39 8.96 -4.70
CA PRO A 10 -12.61 8.92 -5.48
C PRO A 10 -13.40 10.23 -5.37
N ALA A 11 -14.13 10.59 -6.43
CA ALA A 11 -15.13 11.64 -6.34
C ALA A 11 -16.28 11.20 -5.42
N GLN A 12 -17.00 12.16 -4.86
CA GLN A 12 -18.03 11.87 -3.84
C GLN A 12 -19.10 10.88 -4.32
N GLU A 13 -19.49 10.96 -5.58
CA GLU A 13 -20.46 10.04 -6.18
C GLU A 13 -19.94 8.60 -6.35
N GLN A 14 -18.63 8.41 -6.41
CA GLN A 14 -17.98 7.09 -6.54
C GLN A 14 -17.78 6.40 -5.20
N GLN A 15 -17.87 7.14 -4.09
CA GLN A 15 -17.63 6.60 -2.75
C GLN A 15 -18.73 5.64 -2.28
N ALA A 16 -19.94 5.80 -2.80
CA ALA A 16 -21.06 4.90 -2.47
C ALA A 16 -20.90 3.50 -3.08
N ASP A 17 -20.33 3.43 -4.29
CA ASP A 17 -19.98 2.18 -4.98
C ASP A 17 -18.72 2.41 -5.82
N PRO A 18 -17.53 2.06 -5.29
CA PRO A 18 -16.28 2.26 -5.99
C PRO A 18 -15.96 1.14 -7.00
N SER A 19 -16.79 0.13 -7.17
CA SER A 19 -16.49 -1.07 -7.97
C SER A 19 -16.09 -0.73 -9.40
N ALA A 20 -16.88 0.10 -10.08
CA ALA A 20 -16.62 0.51 -11.46
C ALA A 20 -15.29 1.30 -11.58
N LEU A 21 -14.96 2.11 -10.58
CA LEU A 21 -13.69 2.84 -10.54
C LEU A 21 -12.50 1.89 -10.38
N ILE A 22 -12.62 0.91 -9.50
CA ILE A 22 -11.57 -0.10 -9.28
C ILE A 22 -11.31 -0.89 -10.56
N ASP A 23 -12.38 -1.31 -11.24
CA ASP A 23 -12.29 -2.02 -12.52
C ASP A 23 -11.63 -1.15 -13.60
N ALA A 24 -11.97 0.14 -13.66
CA ALA A 24 -11.36 1.07 -14.61
C ALA A 24 -9.86 1.31 -14.32
N ILE A 25 -9.47 1.44 -13.06
CA ILE A 25 -8.06 1.55 -12.65
C ILE A 25 -7.31 0.28 -13.05
N ALA A 26 -7.85 -0.90 -12.72
CA ALA A 26 -7.24 -2.18 -13.02
C ALA A 26 -7.09 -2.40 -14.53
N ALA A 27 -8.13 -2.10 -15.31
CA ALA A 27 -8.10 -2.21 -16.77
C ALA A 27 -7.03 -1.29 -17.38
N THR A 28 -7.00 -0.01 -16.97
CA THR A 28 -6.02 0.96 -17.47
C THR A 28 -4.58 0.52 -17.19
N LEU A 29 -4.31 0.03 -15.99
CA LEU A 29 -2.98 -0.44 -15.59
C LEU A 29 -2.58 -1.72 -16.33
N THR A 30 -3.52 -2.67 -16.49
CA THR A 30 -3.30 -3.92 -17.22
C THR A 30 -3.04 -3.66 -18.71
N GLU A 31 -3.80 -2.78 -19.34
CA GLU A 31 -3.59 -2.36 -20.74
C GLU A 31 -2.21 -1.72 -20.95
N ALA A 32 -1.70 -1.05 -19.93
CA ALA A 32 -0.37 -0.46 -19.93
C ALA A 32 0.76 -1.45 -19.57
N GLY A 33 0.44 -2.74 -19.37
CA GLY A 33 1.42 -3.81 -19.12
C GLY A 33 1.80 -3.98 -17.65
N ALA A 34 1.01 -3.45 -16.72
CA ALA A 34 1.18 -3.67 -15.28
C ALA A 34 0.27 -4.80 -14.78
N GLU A 35 0.77 -5.62 -13.85
CA GLU A 35 -0.02 -6.60 -13.11
C GLU A 35 -0.51 -5.96 -11.80
N VAL A 36 -1.82 -5.90 -11.58
CA VAL A 36 -2.37 -5.45 -10.31
C VAL A 36 -2.18 -6.54 -9.25
N ILE A 37 -1.39 -6.24 -8.23
CA ILE A 37 -1.10 -7.16 -7.13
C ILE A 37 -2.20 -7.11 -6.08
N GLU A 38 -2.58 -5.91 -5.66
CA GLU A 38 -3.67 -5.70 -4.72
C GLU A 38 -4.23 -4.29 -4.82
N THR A 39 -5.51 -4.17 -4.46
CA THR A 39 -6.19 -2.89 -4.28
C THR A 39 -6.84 -2.88 -2.91
N GLN A 40 -6.57 -1.86 -2.12
CA GLN A 40 -7.12 -1.67 -0.78
C GLN A 40 -7.96 -0.39 -0.75
N ILE A 41 -9.13 -0.49 -0.15
CA ILE A 41 -10.10 0.59 -0.09
C ILE A 41 -10.33 0.93 1.38
N THR A 42 -10.25 2.21 1.72
CA THR A 42 -10.61 2.65 3.06
C THR A 42 -12.13 2.56 3.26
N LYS A 43 -12.56 2.31 4.47
CA LYS A 43 -13.98 2.32 4.84
C LYS A 43 -14.61 3.66 4.43
N GLY A 44 -15.74 3.59 3.72
CA GLY A 44 -16.36 4.77 3.10
C GLY A 44 -15.70 5.22 1.80
N ALA A 45 -14.79 4.42 1.25
CA ALA A 45 -14.11 4.65 -0.04
C ALA A 45 -13.49 6.05 -0.21
N ALA A 46 -12.99 6.65 0.89
CA ALA A 46 -12.34 7.95 0.84
C ALA A 46 -10.96 7.91 0.14
N ARG A 47 -10.30 6.76 0.20
CA ARG A 47 -8.99 6.51 -0.44
C ARG A 47 -8.93 5.09 -1.01
N ILE A 48 -8.27 4.96 -2.14
CA ILE A 48 -7.95 3.66 -2.77
C ILE A 48 -6.43 3.60 -2.97
N PHE A 49 -5.82 2.50 -2.54
CA PHE A 49 -4.40 2.21 -2.68
C PHE A 49 -4.25 1.00 -3.61
N THR A 50 -3.60 1.19 -4.74
CA THR A 50 -3.37 0.12 -5.72
C THR A 50 -1.88 -0.16 -5.86
N ILE A 51 -1.49 -1.40 -5.63
CA ILE A 51 -0.13 -1.90 -5.83
C ILE A 51 -0.08 -2.67 -7.13
N VAL A 52 0.88 -2.33 -7.98
CA VAL A 52 1.11 -3.02 -9.24
C VAL A 52 2.56 -3.49 -9.36
N GLU A 53 2.74 -4.54 -10.12
CA GLU A 53 4.04 -4.98 -10.60
C GLU A 53 4.19 -4.62 -12.08
N LEU A 54 5.29 -3.96 -12.43
CA LEU A 54 5.69 -3.84 -13.82
C LEU A 54 6.52 -5.05 -14.19
N THR A 55 6.03 -5.81 -15.18
CA THR A 55 6.77 -6.90 -15.80
C THR A 55 7.66 -6.36 -16.90
N ASP A 56 8.85 -6.95 -17.07
CA ASP A 56 9.73 -6.61 -18.16
C ASP A 56 8.99 -6.86 -19.50
N GLY A 57 8.95 -5.84 -20.34
CA GLY A 57 8.35 -5.95 -21.67
C GLY A 57 9.04 -7.01 -22.53
N PRO A 58 8.41 -7.44 -23.65
CA PRO A 58 9.02 -8.38 -24.58
C PRO A 58 10.33 -7.79 -25.13
N GLY A 59 11.47 -8.40 -24.69
CA GLY A 59 12.82 -7.95 -25.04
C GLY A 59 13.71 -7.62 -23.84
N GLY A 60 13.26 -7.79 -22.58
CA GLY A 60 14.06 -7.62 -21.37
C GLY A 60 14.38 -6.16 -21.03
N ALA A 61 13.68 -5.20 -21.60
CA ALA A 61 13.77 -3.81 -21.17
C ALA A 61 13.02 -3.68 -19.84
N CYS A 62 13.74 -3.45 -18.75
CA CYS A 62 13.16 -3.13 -17.46
C CYS A 62 12.28 -1.88 -17.63
N ALA A 63 10.97 -2.01 -17.39
CA ALA A 63 10.08 -0.86 -17.37
C ALA A 63 10.46 0.01 -16.16
N THR A 64 11.11 1.13 -16.42
CA THR A 64 11.60 2.05 -15.40
C THR A 64 10.55 3.10 -15.02
N GLU A 65 9.51 3.24 -15.83
CA GLU A 65 8.44 4.22 -15.60
C GLU A 65 7.08 3.53 -15.55
N ALA A 66 6.37 3.75 -14.46
CA ALA A 66 5.00 3.27 -14.31
C ALA A 66 4.03 4.16 -15.10
N PRO A 67 2.96 3.60 -15.69
CA PRO A 67 1.98 4.37 -16.43
C PRO A 67 1.27 5.37 -15.50
N ALA A 68 1.18 6.63 -15.91
CA ALA A 68 0.40 7.62 -15.17
C ALA A 68 -1.12 7.35 -15.34
N LEU A 69 -1.88 7.47 -14.25
CA LEU A 69 -3.33 7.47 -14.29
C LEU A 69 -3.85 8.89 -14.53
N ASP A 70 -4.85 9.03 -15.38
CA ASP A 70 -5.47 10.32 -15.69
C ASP A 70 -6.71 10.50 -14.82
N ALA A 71 -6.64 11.42 -13.86
CA ALA A 71 -7.73 11.71 -12.95
C ALA A 71 -9.02 12.15 -13.66
N ALA A 72 -8.91 12.91 -14.76
CA ALA A 72 -10.07 13.37 -15.52
C ALA A 72 -10.76 12.21 -16.26
N LYS A 73 -10.00 11.27 -16.81
CA LYS A 73 -10.56 10.08 -17.47
C LYS A 73 -11.23 9.13 -16.49
N LEU A 74 -10.69 9.00 -15.28
CA LEU A 74 -11.26 8.18 -14.22
C LEU A 74 -12.41 8.88 -13.48
N GLY A 75 -12.57 10.19 -13.67
CA GLY A 75 -13.57 11.00 -12.97
C GLY A 75 -13.32 11.13 -11.48
N VAL A 76 -12.08 10.97 -11.03
CA VAL A 76 -11.70 11.00 -9.60
C VAL A 76 -11.31 12.42 -9.17
N ALA A 77 -11.37 12.68 -7.85
CA ALA A 77 -10.95 13.96 -7.31
C ALA A 77 -9.43 14.14 -7.43
N GLU A 78 -8.67 13.07 -7.21
CA GLU A 78 -7.20 13.10 -7.25
C GLU A 78 -6.65 11.69 -7.51
N VAL A 79 -5.52 11.62 -8.21
CA VAL A 79 -4.64 10.46 -8.27
C VAL A 79 -3.20 10.94 -8.16
N THR A 80 -2.39 10.25 -7.33
CA THR A 80 -0.98 10.59 -7.20
C THR A 80 -0.18 10.08 -8.40
N GLU A 81 0.97 10.70 -8.64
CA GLU A 81 1.99 10.09 -9.49
C GLU A 81 2.39 8.71 -8.91
N PRO A 82 2.68 7.72 -9.78
CA PRO A 82 3.10 6.40 -9.32
C PRO A 82 4.39 6.48 -8.51
N ALA A 83 4.38 5.91 -7.31
CA ALA A 83 5.54 5.86 -6.44
C ALA A 83 6.12 4.45 -6.39
N GLN A 84 7.40 4.30 -6.73
CA GLN A 84 8.08 3.02 -6.58
C GLN A 84 8.13 2.61 -5.11
N VAL A 85 7.78 1.33 -4.83
CA VAL A 85 7.72 0.79 -3.47
C VAL A 85 8.47 -0.52 -3.35
N ARG A 86 8.90 -0.81 -2.12
CA ARG A 86 9.51 -2.08 -1.71
C ARG A 86 8.59 -2.80 -0.74
N LEU A 87 8.33 -4.09 -1.03
CA LEU A 87 7.61 -4.97 -0.11
C LEU A 87 8.55 -5.46 1.00
N VAL A 88 8.11 -5.36 2.25
CA VAL A 88 8.86 -5.76 3.45
C VAL A 88 7.97 -6.57 4.39
N GLY A 89 8.54 -7.64 4.95
CA GLY A 89 7.87 -8.51 5.93
C GLY A 89 7.28 -9.79 5.34
N THR A 90 7.18 -9.88 4.03
CA THR A 90 6.76 -11.07 3.27
C THR A 90 7.33 -10.98 1.86
N ASP A 91 7.13 -12.01 1.04
CA ASP A 91 7.51 -12.02 -0.38
C ASP A 91 6.28 -11.86 -1.30
N LEU A 92 6.53 -11.43 -2.52
CA LEU A 92 5.50 -11.13 -3.50
C LEU A 92 4.69 -12.36 -3.92
N GLU A 93 5.34 -13.51 -4.04
CA GLU A 93 4.68 -14.76 -4.42
C GLU A 93 3.65 -15.19 -3.35
N THR A 94 3.99 -14.99 -2.07
CA THR A 94 3.07 -15.21 -0.95
C THR A 94 1.86 -14.29 -1.05
N ILE A 95 2.05 -13.00 -1.36
CA ILE A 95 0.93 -12.06 -1.55
C ILE A 95 0.05 -12.46 -2.73
N LYS A 96 0.66 -12.80 -3.88
CA LYS A 96 -0.08 -13.25 -5.08
C LYS A 96 -0.89 -14.52 -4.83
N ALA A 97 -0.30 -15.48 -4.11
CA ALA A 97 -0.94 -16.78 -3.84
C ALA A 97 -2.05 -16.68 -2.77
N ALA A 98 -1.78 -16.02 -1.66
CA ALA A 98 -2.67 -15.99 -0.50
C ALA A 98 -3.68 -14.83 -0.55
N ARG A 99 -3.37 -13.71 -1.23
CA ARG A 99 -4.16 -12.48 -1.26
C ARG A 99 -4.72 -12.12 0.12
N PRO A 100 -3.84 -11.97 1.14
CA PRO A 100 -4.28 -11.83 2.52
C PRO A 100 -5.07 -10.54 2.70
N GLU A 101 -6.31 -10.68 3.18
CA GLU A 101 -7.16 -9.54 3.54
C GLU A 101 -6.55 -8.82 4.75
N ALA A 102 -6.58 -7.50 4.69
CA ALA A 102 -6.17 -6.62 5.78
C ALA A 102 -7.37 -5.82 6.27
N GLY A 103 -7.53 -5.71 7.59
CA GLY A 103 -8.58 -4.90 8.19
C GLY A 103 -8.17 -3.45 8.43
N TYR A 104 -6.86 -3.19 8.50
CA TYR A 104 -6.31 -1.87 8.83
C TYR A 104 -5.08 -1.55 8.01
N LEU A 105 -4.96 -0.27 7.66
CA LEU A 105 -3.80 0.34 7.02
C LEU A 105 -3.30 1.51 7.85
N VAL A 106 -2.02 1.48 8.21
CA VAL A 106 -1.31 2.61 8.82
C VAL A 106 -0.38 3.22 7.81
N GLU A 107 -0.54 4.52 7.55
CA GLU A 107 0.46 5.32 6.86
C GLU A 107 1.39 5.97 7.88
N TRP A 108 2.67 5.92 7.65
CA TRP A 108 3.68 6.67 8.39
C TRP A 108 4.51 7.49 7.42
N ASP A 109 4.46 8.81 7.59
CA ASP A 109 5.31 9.75 6.88
C ASP A 109 6.69 9.67 7.54
N ILE A 110 7.68 9.17 6.81
CA ILE A 110 9.00 8.86 7.35
C ILE A 110 9.80 10.16 7.42
N PRO A 111 10.39 10.51 8.59
CA PRO A 111 11.24 11.68 8.71
C PRO A 111 12.42 11.64 7.74
N ALA A 112 12.78 12.78 7.16
CA ALA A 112 13.80 12.90 6.13
C ALA A 112 15.22 12.44 6.55
N GLU A 113 15.48 12.38 7.86
CA GLU A 113 16.73 11.86 8.43
C GLU A 113 16.82 10.33 8.45
N ILE A 114 15.72 9.61 8.11
CA ILE A 114 15.67 8.16 8.07
C ILE A 114 15.78 7.71 6.61
N ASP A 115 16.94 7.19 6.23
CA ASP A 115 17.14 6.55 4.94
C ASP A 115 16.61 5.09 4.92
N MET A 116 16.66 4.46 3.75
CA MET A 116 16.15 3.10 3.56
C MET A 116 16.87 2.07 4.46
N ASP A 117 18.18 2.16 4.60
CA ASP A 117 18.98 1.22 5.40
C ASP A 117 18.62 1.36 6.89
N THR A 118 18.50 2.58 7.37
CA THR A 118 18.06 2.87 8.75
C THR A 118 16.62 2.38 8.97
N TYR A 119 15.71 2.61 8.01
CA TYR A 119 14.34 2.13 8.07
C TYR A 119 14.27 0.60 8.19
N LEU A 120 14.95 -0.12 7.31
CA LEU A 120 14.95 -1.58 7.29
C LEU A 120 15.57 -2.17 8.57
N THR A 121 16.65 -1.58 9.07
CA THR A 121 17.29 -1.98 10.32
C THR A 121 16.33 -1.83 11.50
N ARG A 122 15.69 -0.67 11.65
CA ARG A 122 14.68 -0.42 12.69
C ARG A 122 13.52 -1.41 12.60
N LYS A 123 13.04 -1.68 11.38
CA LYS A 123 11.93 -2.61 11.17
C LYS A 123 12.32 -4.02 11.60
N LYS A 124 13.49 -4.49 11.24
CA LYS A 124 14.01 -5.81 11.64
C LYS A 124 14.14 -5.94 13.15
N GLU A 125 14.66 -4.91 13.82
CA GLU A 125 14.84 -4.90 15.29
C GLU A 125 13.51 -4.85 16.05
N LYS A 126 12.52 -4.12 15.52
CA LYS A 126 11.26 -3.88 16.22
C LYS A 126 10.17 -4.90 15.91
N SER A 127 10.19 -5.54 14.74
CA SER A 127 9.15 -6.51 14.32
C SER A 127 8.91 -7.65 15.33
N PRO A 128 9.94 -8.21 16.01
CA PRO A 128 9.69 -9.25 17.02
C PRO A 128 8.79 -8.82 18.18
N LYS A 129 8.69 -7.51 18.46
CA LYS A 129 7.83 -6.98 19.53
C LYS A 129 6.33 -7.13 19.25
N TYR A 130 5.91 -7.38 18.02
CA TYR A 130 4.52 -7.72 17.73
C TYR A 130 4.04 -9.00 18.46
N ALA A 131 4.97 -9.88 18.87
CA ALA A 131 4.63 -11.02 19.71
C ALA A 131 4.08 -10.65 21.11
N GLU A 132 4.30 -9.40 21.56
CA GLU A 132 3.78 -8.89 22.83
C GLU A 132 2.29 -8.51 22.73
N ILE A 133 1.72 -8.47 21.52
CA ILE A 133 0.31 -8.15 21.27
C ILE A 133 -0.31 -9.17 20.28
N PRO A 134 -0.60 -10.40 20.76
CA PRO A 134 -0.99 -11.52 19.89
C PRO A 134 -2.33 -11.33 19.18
N GLU A 135 -3.18 -10.41 19.64
CA GLU A 135 -4.44 -10.05 18.98
C GLU A 135 -4.24 -9.21 17.70
N VAL A 136 -3.03 -8.70 17.46
CA VAL A 136 -2.70 -7.94 16.24
C VAL A 136 -1.77 -8.74 15.36
N SER A 137 -2.14 -8.95 14.11
CA SER A 137 -1.31 -9.57 13.10
C SER A 137 -0.75 -8.49 12.17
N PHE A 138 0.57 -8.28 12.21
CA PHE A 138 1.27 -7.52 11.17
C PHE A 138 1.37 -8.40 9.91
N LEU A 139 0.90 -7.90 8.77
CA LEU A 139 0.83 -8.68 7.54
C LEU A 139 1.98 -8.36 6.57
N ARG A 140 2.14 -7.07 6.25
CA ARG A 140 3.12 -6.59 5.27
C ARG A 140 3.29 -5.09 5.34
N THR A 141 4.35 -4.60 4.71
CA THR A 141 4.57 -3.17 4.48
C THR A 141 5.03 -2.93 3.07
N TYR A 142 4.52 -1.86 2.46
CA TYR A 142 5.13 -1.24 1.29
C TYR A 142 5.78 0.06 1.74
N VAL A 143 7.09 0.19 1.54
CA VAL A 143 7.83 1.42 1.80
C VAL A 143 8.24 2.03 0.46
N ARG A 144 8.03 3.34 0.31
CA ARG A 144 8.47 4.05 -0.90
C ARG A 144 9.99 4.03 -0.98
N GLU A 145 10.53 3.86 -2.19
CA GLU A 145 11.98 3.83 -2.41
C GLU A 145 12.66 5.17 -2.10
N ASP A 146 11.92 6.28 -2.18
CA ASP A 146 12.37 7.60 -1.74
C ASP A 146 12.30 7.82 -0.22
N THR A 147 11.83 6.81 0.53
CA THR A 147 11.64 6.86 1.99
C THR A 147 10.71 7.98 2.51
N ASP A 148 9.83 8.51 1.66
CA ASP A 148 8.88 9.54 2.05
C ASP A 148 7.80 8.98 2.99
N LYS A 149 7.27 7.79 2.69
CA LYS A 149 6.31 7.10 3.57
C LYS A 149 6.29 5.58 3.40
N CYS A 150 5.66 4.92 4.37
CA CYS A 150 5.31 3.51 4.25
C CYS A 150 3.84 3.24 4.59
N LEU A 151 3.33 2.16 4.02
CA LEU A 151 2.00 1.60 4.23
C LEU A 151 2.13 0.28 4.97
N CYS A 152 1.64 0.21 6.21
CA CYS A 152 1.69 -1.00 7.04
C CYS A 152 0.29 -1.59 7.19
N PHE A 153 0.15 -2.89 6.87
CA PHE A 153 -1.13 -3.59 6.87
C PHE A 153 -1.25 -4.52 8.05
N TYR A 154 -2.42 -4.51 8.69
CA TYR A 154 -2.70 -5.27 9.90
C TYR A 154 -4.07 -5.94 9.87
N ASN A 155 -4.19 -7.05 10.62
CA ASN A 155 -5.44 -7.52 11.16
C ASN A 155 -5.45 -7.33 12.68
N ALA A 156 -6.54 -6.80 13.22
CA ALA A 156 -6.72 -6.52 14.63
C ALA A 156 -8.21 -6.54 14.98
N PRO A 157 -8.59 -6.72 16.26
CA PRO A 157 -9.99 -6.68 16.66
C PRO A 157 -10.61 -5.28 16.55
N ASP A 158 -9.81 -4.23 16.73
CA ASP A 158 -10.23 -2.83 16.68
C ASP A 158 -9.07 -1.87 16.40
N THR A 159 -9.39 -0.62 16.18
CA THR A 159 -8.44 0.48 15.94
C THR A 159 -7.47 0.67 17.11
N ASP A 160 -7.96 0.55 18.35
CA ASP A 160 -7.13 0.77 19.55
C ASP A 160 -6.04 -0.30 19.66
N ALA A 161 -6.32 -1.53 19.25
CA ALA A 161 -5.32 -2.59 19.20
C ALA A 161 -4.19 -2.26 18.20
N VAL A 162 -4.52 -1.68 17.03
CA VAL A 162 -3.50 -1.22 16.06
C VAL A 162 -2.65 -0.09 16.66
N VAL A 163 -3.27 0.86 17.37
CA VAL A 163 -2.55 1.96 18.05
C VAL A 163 -1.56 1.37 19.07
N ARG A 164 -2.02 0.47 19.94
CA ARG A 164 -1.14 -0.20 20.94
C ARG A 164 0.01 -0.96 20.26
N ALA A 165 -0.25 -1.65 19.15
CA ALA A 165 0.80 -2.35 18.41
C ALA A 165 1.88 -1.40 17.89
N ARG A 166 1.46 -0.23 17.39
CA ARG A 166 2.40 0.81 16.92
C ARG A 166 3.22 1.42 18.06
N GLU A 167 2.64 1.60 19.22
CA GLU A 167 3.34 2.05 20.44
C GLU A 167 4.39 1.03 20.89
N ILE A 168 4.05 -0.26 20.91
CA ILE A 168 4.98 -1.35 21.28
C ILE A 168 6.20 -1.37 20.37
N VAL A 169 6.02 -1.21 19.05
CA VAL A 169 7.12 -1.13 18.10
C VAL A 169 7.72 0.28 17.99
N SER A 170 7.26 1.21 18.80
CA SER A 170 7.75 2.61 18.85
C SER A 170 7.81 3.26 17.47
N THR A 171 6.73 3.12 16.70
CA THR A 171 6.64 3.70 15.35
C THR A 171 5.38 4.57 15.24
N PRO A 172 5.49 5.84 14.83
CA PRO A 172 4.37 6.76 14.75
C PRO A 172 3.28 6.32 13.77
N ILE A 173 2.09 6.86 13.95
CA ILE A 173 0.97 6.80 13.01
C ILE A 173 0.77 8.20 12.45
N SER A 174 0.89 8.37 11.13
CA SER A 174 0.50 9.61 10.47
C SER A 174 -0.99 9.59 10.12
N ARG A 175 -1.46 8.46 9.59
CA ARG A 175 -2.89 8.20 9.30
C ARG A 175 -3.20 6.73 9.56
N LEU A 176 -4.38 6.46 10.10
CA LEU A 176 -4.89 5.11 10.34
C LEU A 176 -6.24 4.97 9.63
N HIS A 177 -6.36 3.94 8.81
CA HIS A 177 -7.56 3.62 8.04
C HIS A 177 -8.10 2.25 8.42
N GLU A 178 -9.40 2.16 8.65
CA GLU A 178 -10.12 0.89 8.52
C GLU A 178 -10.29 0.61 7.03
N LEU A 179 -10.08 -0.63 6.63
CA LEU A 179 -10.29 -1.09 5.25
C LEU A 179 -11.71 -1.67 5.09
N ALA A 180 -12.23 -1.58 3.85
CA ALA A 180 -13.56 -2.09 3.50
C ALA A 180 -13.54 -3.58 3.18
#